data_bb49516fd9ebb5bc5c154fc19c488152
#
_entry.id   bb49516fd9ebb5bc5c154fc19c488152
#
_cell.length_a   1.000
_cell.length_b   1.000
_cell.length_c   1.000
_cell.angle_alpha   90.00
_cell.angle_beta   90.00
_cell.angle_gamma   90.00
#
_symmetry.space_group_name_H-M   'P 1'
#
loop_
_entity.id
_entity.type
_entity.pdbx_description
1 polymer ?
#
loop_
_entity_poly.entity_id
_entity_poly.type
_entity_poly.pdbx_seq_one_letter_code
_entity_poly.pdbx_strand_id
1 'polypeptide(L)'
;MEYNFREIEKKWQKRWVENKTYQVTEDETKKKFYVLNMFPYPSGAGLHVGHPLGYIASDIYARYKRLQGFNVLNPMGYDAYGLPAEQYAIQTGQHPAITTVNNINRYREQLDKIGFSFDWNREIRTCEPEYYHWTQWAFQKMFNSYYCNDEKQARPIQELIEAFSQTGTEGINVACSEELSFTAAEWNAKSEKEQQEILMNYRIAYLGETMVNWCPQLGTVLANDEVVDGVSERGGFPVIQKKMRQWCLRVSAYAQRLLDGLDTIDWT
;
A
#
# COMPACT_ATOMS: atom_id res chain seq x y z
N MET A 1 30.20 22.35 -35.81
CA MET A 1 28.80 21.94 -35.59
C MET A 1 28.53 22.07 -34.10
N GLU A 2 27.62 22.93 -33.71
CA GLU A 2 27.27 23.12 -32.31
C GLU A 2 26.40 21.91 -31.87
N TYR A 3 26.70 21.30 -30.72
CA TYR A 3 25.97 20.15 -30.20
C TYR A 3 24.63 20.62 -29.62
N ASN A 4 23.55 20.50 -30.41
CA ASN A 4 22.19 20.88 -29.98
C ASN A 4 21.52 19.72 -29.20
N PHE A 5 21.82 19.61 -27.92
CA PHE A 5 21.26 18.55 -27.08
C PHE A 5 19.72 18.60 -26.98
N ARG A 6 19.12 19.79 -27.02
CA ARG A 6 17.65 19.94 -26.89
C ARG A 6 16.87 19.33 -28.05
N GLU A 7 17.41 19.46 -29.28
CA GLU A 7 16.80 18.82 -30.45
C GLU A 7 17.04 17.31 -30.47
N ILE A 8 18.22 16.86 -30.01
CA ILE A 8 18.57 15.45 -29.92
C ILE A 8 17.67 14.76 -28.92
N GLU A 9 17.49 15.33 -27.71
CA GLU A 9 16.62 14.82 -26.67
C GLU A 9 15.18 14.67 -27.14
N LYS A 10 14.58 15.72 -27.70
CA LYS A 10 13.22 15.68 -28.24
C LYS A 10 13.04 14.63 -29.34
N LYS A 11 14.01 14.50 -30.24
CA LYS A 11 14.01 13.49 -31.29
C LYS A 11 13.96 12.08 -30.72
N TRP A 12 14.81 11.79 -29.71
CA TRP A 12 14.90 10.44 -29.12
C TRP A 12 13.72 10.12 -28.22
N GLN A 13 13.25 11.04 -27.40
CA GLN A 13 12.04 10.88 -26.58
C GLN A 13 10.83 10.52 -27.46
N LYS A 14 10.62 11.26 -28.55
CA LYS A 14 9.57 10.96 -29.53
C LYS A 14 9.73 9.55 -30.11
N ARG A 15 10.94 9.18 -30.52
CA ARG A 15 11.24 7.88 -31.14
C ARG A 15 11.01 6.72 -30.16
N TRP A 16 11.34 6.89 -28.87
CA TRP A 16 11.10 5.88 -27.86
C TRP A 16 9.61 5.59 -27.65
N VAL A 17 8.78 6.63 -27.68
CA VAL A 17 7.33 6.49 -27.59
C VAL A 17 6.76 5.81 -28.85
N GLU A 18 7.12 6.28 -30.03
CA GLU A 18 6.64 5.74 -31.31
C GLU A 18 7.02 4.27 -31.52
N ASN A 19 8.24 3.89 -31.14
CA ASN A 19 8.74 2.52 -31.26
C ASN A 19 8.38 1.63 -30.06
N LYS A 20 7.69 2.16 -29.04
CA LYS A 20 7.39 1.44 -27.79
C LYS A 20 8.64 0.80 -27.18
N THR A 21 9.76 1.53 -27.19
CA THR A 21 11.10 1.00 -26.89
C THR A 21 11.20 0.37 -25.50
N TYR A 22 10.42 0.87 -24.54
CA TYR A 22 10.47 0.43 -23.15
C TYR A 22 9.30 -0.46 -22.74
N GLN A 23 8.37 -0.72 -23.67
CA GLN A 23 7.26 -1.63 -23.43
C GLN A 23 7.79 -3.06 -23.27
N VAL A 24 7.45 -3.68 -22.15
CA VAL A 24 7.74 -5.09 -21.92
C VAL A 24 6.63 -5.97 -22.49
N THR A 25 7.00 -7.10 -23.05
CA THR A 25 6.08 -8.17 -23.43
C THR A 25 6.39 -9.42 -22.63
N GLU A 26 5.42 -10.33 -22.51
CA GLU A 26 5.60 -11.60 -21.84
C GLU A 26 6.39 -12.55 -22.74
N ASP A 27 7.71 -12.51 -22.61
CA ASP A 27 8.67 -13.30 -23.38
C ASP A 27 9.45 -14.25 -22.44
N GLU A 28 9.08 -15.53 -22.46
CA GLU A 28 9.70 -16.54 -21.60
C GLU A 28 11.10 -16.96 -22.06
N THR A 29 11.50 -16.59 -23.28
CA THR A 29 12.83 -16.90 -23.82
C THR A 29 13.92 -16.01 -23.26
N LYS A 30 13.57 -14.85 -22.70
CA LYS A 30 14.50 -13.90 -22.14
C LYS A 30 14.54 -13.96 -20.60
N LYS A 31 15.71 -13.73 -20.05
CA LYS A 31 15.85 -13.53 -18.60
C LYS A 31 15.05 -12.31 -18.17
N LYS A 32 14.20 -12.48 -17.17
CA LYS A 32 13.36 -11.40 -16.61
C LYS A 32 14.17 -10.55 -15.64
N PHE A 33 13.91 -9.26 -15.65
CA PHE A 33 14.43 -8.32 -14.67
C PHE A 33 13.35 -7.30 -14.31
N TYR A 34 13.08 -7.15 -13.02
CA TYR A 34 12.09 -6.21 -12.49
C TYR A 34 12.79 -5.09 -11.75
N VAL A 35 12.52 -3.87 -12.15
CA VAL A 35 13.02 -2.64 -11.49
C VAL A 35 11.88 -2.06 -10.67
N LEU A 36 12.00 -2.14 -9.35
CA LEU A 36 11.01 -1.62 -8.44
C LEU A 36 11.36 -0.17 -8.05
N ASN A 37 10.47 0.75 -8.39
CA ASN A 37 10.54 2.14 -7.98
C ASN A 37 9.47 2.46 -6.94
N MET A 38 9.78 3.36 -6.01
CA MET A 38 8.75 3.96 -5.15
C MET A 38 8.02 5.01 -5.97
N PHE A 39 6.79 4.73 -6.36
CA PHE A 39 5.98 5.67 -7.14
C PHE A 39 5.47 6.84 -6.27
N PRO A 40 5.31 8.05 -6.87
CA PRO A 40 5.04 9.26 -6.12
C PRO A 40 3.58 9.40 -5.71
N TYR A 41 3.35 10.18 -4.64
CA TYR A 41 2.05 10.78 -4.36
C TYR A 41 1.82 11.98 -5.29
N PRO A 42 0.73 12.04 -6.05
CA PRO A 42 0.41 13.20 -6.90
C PRO A 42 -0.21 14.34 -6.07
N SER A 43 0.45 14.74 -5.00
CA SER A 43 -0.04 15.67 -3.97
C SER A 43 0.25 17.15 -4.25
N GLY A 44 1.08 17.44 -5.27
CA GLY A 44 1.49 18.80 -5.60
C GLY A 44 1.42 19.10 -7.09
N ALA A 45 1.63 20.37 -7.44
CA ALA A 45 1.56 20.87 -8.83
C ALA A 45 2.72 20.39 -9.71
N GLY A 46 3.59 19.51 -9.21
CA GLY A 46 4.71 18.95 -9.96
C GLY A 46 5.68 18.18 -9.06
N LEU A 47 6.62 17.48 -9.69
CA LEU A 47 7.71 16.78 -9.02
C LEU A 47 8.65 17.76 -8.31
N HIS A 48 9.13 17.38 -7.13
CA HIS A 48 10.29 18.02 -6.50
C HIS A 48 11.57 17.21 -6.82
N VAL A 49 12.73 17.79 -6.57
CA VAL A 49 14.03 17.20 -6.91
C VAL A 49 14.30 15.84 -6.25
N GLY A 50 13.66 15.54 -5.13
CA GLY A 50 13.78 14.24 -4.46
C GLY A 50 13.18 13.08 -5.25
N HIS A 51 12.16 13.31 -6.09
CA HIS A 51 11.56 12.26 -6.90
C HIS A 51 12.55 11.69 -7.94
N PRO A 52 13.15 12.52 -8.83
CA PRO A 52 14.13 12.03 -9.80
C PRO A 52 15.35 11.38 -9.15
N LEU A 53 15.75 11.81 -7.97
CA LEU A 53 16.92 11.27 -7.28
C LEU A 53 16.84 9.75 -7.11
N GLY A 54 15.68 9.23 -6.67
CA GLY A 54 15.45 7.79 -6.56
C GLY A 54 15.35 7.08 -7.91
N TYR A 55 14.81 7.77 -8.93
CA TYR A 55 14.52 7.13 -10.23
C TYR A 55 15.72 7.08 -11.17
N ILE A 56 16.69 7.99 -11.03
CA ILE A 56 17.87 8.06 -11.92
C ILE A 56 18.68 6.78 -11.82
N ALA A 57 19.03 6.34 -10.61
CA ALA A 57 19.84 5.14 -10.40
C ALA A 57 19.14 3.89 -10.95
N SER A 58 17.87 3.71 -10.65
CA SER A 58 17.07 2.57 -11.11
C SER A 58 16.88 2.58 -12.64
N ASP A 59 16.71 3.75 -13.26
CA ASP A 59 16.60 3.88 -14.72
C ASP A 59 17.92 3.55 -15.44
N ILE A 60 19.04 4.01 -14.91
CA ILE A 60 20.36 3.65 -15.44
C ILE A 60 20.53 2.13 -15.41
N TYR A 61 20.17 1.51 -14.30
CA TYR A 61 20.28 0.05 -14.15
C TYR A 61 19.31 -0.71 -15.04
N ALA A 62 18.08 -0.21 -15.22
CA ALA A 62 17.10 -0.76 -16.15
C ALA A 62 17.63 -0.74 -17.60
N ARG A 63 18.23 0.36 -18.05
CA ARG A 63 18.85 0.50 -19.38
C ARG A 63 20.03 -0.47 -19.54
N TYR A 64 20.89 -0.56 -18.53
CA TYR A 64 22.02 -1.49 -18.55
C TYR A 64 21.55 -2.93 -18.72
N LYS A 65 20.53 -3.37 -17.98
CA LYS A 65 19.96 -4.72 -18.12
C LYS A 65 19.31 -4.96 -19.47
N ARG A 66 18.63 -3.97 -20.06
CA ARG A 66 18.12 -4.08 -21.44
C ARG A 66 19.25 -4.29 -22.46
N LEU A 67 20.36 -3.56 -22.31
CA LEU A 67 21.53 -3.72 -23.19
C LEU A 67 22.17 -5.10 -23.04
N GLN A 68 22.02 -5.77 -21.90
CA GLN A 68 22.44 -7.16 -21.68
C GLN A 68 21.43 -8.20 -22.23
N GLY A 69 20.34 -7.79 -22.86
CA GLY A 69 19.33 -8.69 -23.43
C GLY A 69 18.26 -9.17 -22.47
N PHE A 70 18.17 -8.63 -21.26
CA PHE A 70 17.09 -8.96 -20.34
C PHE A 70 15.75 -8.39 -20.81
N ASN A 71 14.67 -9.09 -20.50
CA ASN A 71 13.30 -8.57 -20.56
C ASN A 71 13.02 -7.74 -19.29
N VAL A 72 13.09 -6.42 -19.39
CA VAL A 72 13.08 -5.52 -18.24
C VAL A 72 11.72 -4.87 -18.06
N LEU A 73 11.06 -5.19 -16.96
CA LEU A 73 9.88 -4.48 -16.47
C LEU A 73 10.34 -3.31 -15.57
N ASN A 74 10.14 -2.08 -16.03
CA ASN A 74 10.38 -0.84 -15.28
C ASN A 74 9.07 -0.04 -15.22
N PRO A 75 8.11 -0.42 -14.36
CA PRO A 75 6.81 0.23 -14.27
C PRO A 75 6.90 1.52 -13.47
N MET A 76 5.89 2.36 -13.64
CA MET A 76 5.64 3.54 -12.84
C MET A 76 4.14 3.64 -12.56
N GLY A 77 3.78 4.45 -11.59
CA GLY A 77 2.39 4.69 -11.22
C GLY A 77 2.29 5.82 -10.21
N TYR A 78 1.13 5.91 -9.56
CA TYR A 78 0.83 6.98 -8.62
C TYR A 78 0.09 6.44 -7.41
N ASP A 79 0.59 6.77 -6.22
CA ASP A 79 -0.14 6.55 -4.97
C ASP A 79 -1.14 7.69 -4.79
N ALA A 80 -2.35 7.43 -5.28
CA ALA A 80 -3.32 8.49 -5.56
C ALA A 80 -4.40 8.65 -4.46
N TYR A 81 -4.17 8.08 -3.29
CA TYR A 81 -4.96 8.32 -2.08
C TYR A 81 -4.18 9.20 -1.10
N GLY A 82 -4.89 9.84 -0.20
CA GLY A 82 -4.29 10.40 0.98
C GLY A 82 -4.70 11.82 1.32
N LEU A 83 -4.34 12.21 2.53
CA LEU A 83 -4.65 13.49 3.16
C LEU A 83 -4.29 14.74 2.31
N PRO A 84 -3.17 14.78 1.57
CA PRO A 84 -2.84 15.96 0.77
C PRO A 84 -3.91 16.33 -0.27
N ALA A 85 -4.44 15.34 -0.99
CA ALA A 85 -5.48 15.57 -1.99
C ALA A 85 -6.82 15.95 -1.35
N GLU A 86 -7.16 15.34 -0.21
CA GLU A 86 -8.37 15.61 0.55
C GLU A 86 -8.34 17.04 1.14
N GLN A 87 -7.23 17.44 1.75
CA GLN A 87 -7.08 18.79 2.30
C GLN A 87 -7.12 19.87 1.21
N TYR A 88 -6.50 19.62 0.08
CA TYR A 88 -6.59 20.53 -1.07
C TYR A 88 -8.02 20.64 -1.59
N ALA A 89 -8.77 19.55 -1.62
CA ALA A 89 -10.18 19.55 -2.00
C ALA A 89 -11.04 20.41 -1.03
N ILE A 90 -10.82 20.27 0.28
CA ILE A 90 -11.49 21.07 1.30
C ILE A 90 -11.20 22.57 1.11
N GLN A 91 -9.92 22.92 0.89
CA GLN A 91 -9.48 24.31 0.72
C GLN A 91 -10.02 24.97 -0.54
N THR A 92 -10.14 24.23 -1.63
CA THR A 92 -10.47 24.77 -2.96
C THR A 92 -11.91 24.50 -3.38
N GLY A 93 -12.64 23.66 -2.67
CA GLY A 93 -13.97 23.17 -3.06
C GLY A 93 -13.97 22.26 -4.30
N GLN A 94 -12.80 21.78 -4.75
CA GLN A 94 -12.70 20.86 -5.88
C GLN A 94 -12.74 19.42 -5.41
N HIS A 95 -13.38 18.55 -6.19
CA HIS A 95 -13.36 17.12 -5.90
C HIS A 95 -11.92 16.55 -6.02
N PRO A 96 -11.45 15.72 -5.07
CA PRO A 96 -10.08 15.19 -5.06
C PRO A 96 -9.65 14.53 -6.38
N ALA A 97 -10.56 13.81 -7.02
CA ALA A 97 -10.28 13.14 -8.30
C ALA A 97 -9.81 14.10 -9.40
N ILE A 98 -10.37 15.32 -9.47
CA ILE A 98 -10.02 16.31 -10.49
C ILE A 98 -8.56 16.76 -10.29
N THR A 99 -8.24 17.15 -9.06
CA THR A 99 -6.88 17.59 -8.71
C THR A 99 -5.87 16.47 -8.90
N THR A 100 -6.19 15.25 -8.45
CA THR A 100 -5.33 14.08 -8.60
C THR A 100 -5.01 13.79 -10.07
N VAL A 101 -6.01 13.78 -10.95
CA VAL A 101 -5.78 13.56 -12.39
C VAL A 101 -4.91 14.67 -13.00
N ASN A 102 -5.15 15.94 -12.65
CA ASN A 102 -4.33 17.05 -13.15
C ASN A 102 -2.88 16.93 -12.70
N ASN A 103 -2.65 16.57 -11.44
CA ASN A 103 -1.32 16.36 -10.89
C ASN A 103 -0.62 15.16 -11.54
N ILE A 104 -1.31 14.03 -11.73
CA ILE A 104 -0.81 12.85 -12.44
C ILE A 104 -0.33 13.23 -13.85
N ASN A 105 -1.16 13.96 -14.60
CA ASN A 105 -0.81 14.41 -15.95
C ASN A 105 0.45 15.29 -15.94
N ARG A 106 0.57 16.17 -14.95
CA ARG A 106 1.74 17.03 -14.78
C ARG A 106 3.00 16.23 -14.41
N TYR A 107 2.89 15.28 -13.49
CA TYR A 107 4.00 14.41 -13.11
C TYR A 107 4.47 13.56 -14.29
N ARG A 108 3.52 13.00 -15.05
CA ARG A 108 3.81 12.24 -16.26
C ARG A 108 4.58 13.06 -17.27
N GLU A 109 4.12 14.28 -17.58
CA GLU A 109 4.81 15.20 -18.47
C GLU A 109 6.25 15.48 -18.04
N GLN A 110 6.47 15.69 -16.74
CA GLN A 110 7.81 15.95 -16.20
C GLN A 110 8.72 14.73 -16.27
N LEU A 111 8.22 13.53 -15.93
CA LEU A 111 8.99 12.27 -16.03
C LEU A 111 9.36 11.95 -17.50
N ASP A 112 8.44 12.21 -18.44
CA ASP A 112 8.70 12.04 -19.86
C ASP A 112 9.75 13.04 -20.37
N LYS A 113 9.75 14.30 -19.88
CA LYS A 113 10.79 15.30 -20.22
C LYS A 113 12.17 14.94 -19.70
N ILE A 114 12.28 14.28 -18.55
CA ILE A 114 13.54 13.74 -18.04
C ILE A 114 14.01 12.57 -18.92
N GLY A 115 13.07 11.85 -19.53
CA GLY A 115 13.36 10.78 -20.49
C GLY A 115 13.59 9.42 -19.83
N PHE A 116 12.96 9.15 -18.70
CA PHE A 116 13.01 7.84 -18.05
C PHE A 116 12.48 6.71 -18.93
N SER A 117 13.03 5.52 -18.74
CA SER A 117 12.66 4.32 -19.50
C SER A 117 11.52 3.53 -18.87
N PHE A 118 10.48 4.23 -18.42
CA PHE A 118 9.30 3.59 -17.84
C PHE A 118 8.42 2.91 -18.87
N ASP A 119 7.85 1.76 -18.50
CA ASP A 119 6.79 1.12 -19.27
C ASP A 119 5.43 1.65 -18.85
N TRP A 120 4.96 2.68 -19.52
CA TRP A 120 3.70 3.32 -19.24
C TRP A 120 2.45 2.47 -19.55
N ASN A 121 2.59 1.35 -20.25
CA ASN A 121 1.49 0.42 -20.43
C ASN A 121 1.22 -0.39 -19.13
N ARG A 122 2.15 -0.33 -18.21
CA ARG A 122 2.05 -0.92 -16.86
C ARG A 122 1.86 0.16 -15.78
N GLU A 123 1.38 1.35 -16.18
CA GLU A 123 1.02 2.41 -15.24
C GLU A 123 -0.12 1.94 -14.33
N ILE A 124 0.00 2.23 -13.03
CA ILE A 124 -1.03 1.98 -12.04
C ILE A 124 -1.40 3.27 -11.32
N ARG A 125 -2.66 3.37 -10.89
CA ARG A 125 -3.17 4.43 -10.03
C ARG A 125 -3.97 3.78 -8.91
N THR A 126 -3.53 3.94 -7.70
CA THR A 126 -4.10 3.22 -6.55
C THR A 126 -5.56 3.56 -6.28
N CYS A 127 -6.05 4.72 -6.77
CA CYS A 127 -7.43 5.17 -6.64
C CYS A 127 -8.39 4.60 -7.71
N GLU A 128 -7.88 3.85 -8.68
CA GLU A 128 -8.75 3.25 -9.71
C GLU A 128 -9.35 1.91 -9.23
N PRO A 129 -10.62 1.62 -9.59
CA PRO A 129 -11.28 0.37 -9.18
C PRO A 129 -10.52 -0.89 -9.57
N GLU A 130 -9.90 -0.91 -10.74
CA GLU A 130 -9.09 -2.01 -11.26
C GLU A 130 -7.89 -2.32 -10.36
N TYR A 131 -7.40 -1.33 -9.61
CA TYR A 131 -6.33 -1.51 -8.63
C TYR A 131 -6.89 -1.85 -7.25
N TYR A 132 -7.75 -1.01 -6.67
CA TYR A 132 -8.11 -1.14 -5.26
C TYR A 132 -9.04 -2.33 -4.97
N HIS A 133 -9.71 -2.92 -5.95
CA HIS A 133 -10.47 -4.15 -5.71
C HIS A 133 -9.58 -5.30 -5.18
N TRP A 134 -8.29 -5.32 -5.55
CA TRP A 134 -7.34 -6.28 -5.01
C TRP A 134 -7.01 -6.00 -3.54
N THR A 135 -6.95 -4.73 -3.14
CA THR A 135 -6.83 -4.32 -1.73
C THR A 135 -8.05 -4.78 -0.93
N GLN A 136 -9.25 -4.59 -1.49
CA GLN A 136 -10.48 -5.06 -0.88
C GLN A 136 -10.54 -6.59 -0.78
N TRP A 137 -10.10 -7.29 -1.81
CA TRP A 137 -9.99 -8.75 -1.80
C TRP A 137 -9.01 -9.23 -0.71
N ALA A 138 -7.85 -8.62 -0.61
CA ALA A 138 -6.87 -8.94 0.44
C ALA A 138 -7.44 -8.70 1.84
N PHE A 139 -8.15 -7.58 2.03
CA PHE A 139 -8.84 -7.28 3.28
C PHE A 139 -9.87 -8.36 3.63
N GLN A 140 -10.70 -8.79 2.67
CA GLN A 140 -11.68 -9.86 2.88
C GLN A 140 -11.01 -11.18 3.27
N LYS A 141 -9.84 -11.50 2.68
CA LYS A 141 -9.07 -12.68 3.08
C LYS A 141 -8.60 -12.58 4.53
N MET A 142 -8.05 -11.44 4.93
CA MET A 142 -7.63 -11.19 6.31
C MET A 142 -8.81 -11.21 7.29
N PHE A 143 -9.96 -10.65 6.90
CA PHE A 143 -11.18 -10.69 7.71
C PHE A 143 -11.71 -12.11 7.90
N ASN A 144 -11.62 -12.95 6.88
CA ASN A 144 -12.05 -14.35 6.94
C ASN A 144 -10.96 -15.32 7.41
N SER A 145 -9.94 -14.82 8.11
CA SER A 145 -8.84 -15.62 8.64
C SER A 145 -8.55 -15.28 10.10
N TYR A 146 -8.00 -16.27 10.81
CA TYR A 146 -7.35 -16.12 12.10
C TYR A 146 -5.88 -16.55 12.01
N TYR A 147 -5.05 -16.23 12.99
CA TYR A 147 -3.66 -16.68 13.05
C TYR A 147 -3.50 -17.82 14.04
N CYS A 148 -3.10 -19.00 13.54
CA CYS A 148 -2.76 -20.16 14.35
C CYS A 148 -1.31 -20.05 14.86
N ASN A 149 -1.11 -20.02 16.19
CA ASN A 149 0.21 -19.88 16.79
C ASN A 149 1.06 -21.14 16.61
N ASP A 150 0.43 -22.32 16.66
CA ASP A 150 1.12 -23.60 16.52
C ASP A 150 1.68 -23.81 15.11
N GLU A 151 0.90 -23.47 14.11
CA GLU A 151 1.30 -23.58 12.71
C GLU A 151 2.03 -22.32 12.20
N LYS A 152 2.03 -21.22 12.97
CA LYS A 152 2.63 -19.92 12.62
C LYS A 152 2.13 -19.36 11.27
N GLN A 153 0.84 -19.52 11.00
CA GLN A 153 0.22 -19.08 9.75
C GLN A 153 -1.26 -18.71 9.91
N ALA A 154 -1.77 -17.99 8.90
CA ALA A 154 -3.18 -17.70 8.78
C ALA A 154 -3.97 -18.94 8.38
N ARG A 155 -5.14 -19.14 8.99
CA ARG A 155 -6.10 -20.22 8.68
C ARG A 155 -7.49 -19.63 8.46
N PRO A 156 -8.37 -20.31 7.69
CA PRO A 156 -9.75 -19.87 7.50
C PRO A 156 -10.52 -19.76 8.80
N ILE A 157 -11.20 -18.66 9.04
CA ILE A 157 -11.99 -18.42 10.26
C ILE A 157 -13.05 -19.51 10.49
N GLN A 158 -13.51 -20.19 9.45
CA GLN A 158 -14.47 -21.27 9.52
C GLN A 158 -13.96 -22.44 10.35
N GLU A 159 -12.68 -22.77 10.26
CA GLU A 159 -12.07 -23.84 11.08
C GLU A 159 -12.16 -23.52 12.58
N LEU A 160 -11.98 -22.23 12.93
CA LEU A 160 -12.11 -21.79 14.32
C LEU A 160 -13.57 -21.85 14.80
N ILE A 161 -14.52 -21.49 13.93
CA ILE A 161 -15.95 -21.60 14.24
C ILE A 161 -16.33 -23.06 14.53
N GLU A 162 -15.84 -24.00 13.72
CA GLU A 162 -16.07 -25.43 13.89
C GLU A 162 -15.46 -25.94 15.21
N ALA A 163 -14.22 -25.54 15.53
CA ALA A 163 -13.57 -25.88 16.78
C ALA A 163 -14.35 -25.34 17.98
N PHE A 164 -14.79 -24.09 17.96
CA PHE A 164 -15.60 -23.50 19.03
C PHE A 164 -16.92 -24.22 19.22
N SER A 165 -17.54 -24.70 18.15
CA SER A 165 -18.80 -25.45 18.23
C SER A 165 -18.65 -26.84 18.83
N GLN A 166 -17.42 -27.41 18.80
CA GLN A 166 -17.12 -28.77 19.28
C GLN A 166 -16.51 -28.79 20.70
N THR A 167 -15.54 -27.88 20.93
CA THR A 167 -14.74 -27.89 22.17
C THR A 167 -14.75 -26.57 22.96
N GLY A 168 -15.38 -25.51 22.39
CA GLY A 168 -15.21 -24.17 22.93
C GLY A 168 -13.80 -23.65 22.69
N THR A 169 -13.22 -23.00 23.69
CA THR A 169 -11.84 -22.47 23.63
C THR A 169 -10.78 -23.47 24.17
N GLU A 170 -11.16 -24.67 24.57
CA GLU A 170 -10.22 -25.65 25.11
C GLU A 170 -9.25 -26.15 24.05
N GLY A 171 -7.95 -26.08 24.35
CA GLY A 171 -6.88 -26.55 23.45
C GLY A 171 -6.62 -25.65 22.21
N ILE A 172 -7.22 -24.48 22.14
CA ILE A 172 -7.04 -23.55 21.02
C ILE A 172 -5.93 -22.57 21.31
N ASN A 173 -4.86 -22.59 20.50
CA ASN A 173 -3.72 -21.69 20.58
C ASN A 173 -3.66 -20.76 19.36
N VAL A 174 -4.29 -19.60 19.49
CA VAL A 174 -4.46 -18.63 18.39
C VAL A 174 -4.18 -17.21 18.86
N ALA A 175 -3.77 -16.34 17.94
CA ALA A 175 -3.61 -14.93 18.26
C ALA A 175 -4.98 -14.27 18.47
N CYS A 176 -5.12 -13.58 19.60
CA CYS A 176 -6.35 -12.89 19.99
C CYS A 176 -6.06 -11.52 20.59
N SER A 177 -7.08 -10.68 20.73
CA SER A 177 -6.98 -9.39 21.42
C SER A 177 -7.11 -9.56 22.94
N GLU A 178 -7.98 -10.49 23.36
CA GLU A 178 -8.26 -10.83 24.75
C GLU A 178 -8.41 -12.35 24.87
N GLU A 179 -7.91 -12.93 25.96
CA GLU A 179 -8.12 -14.33 26.25
C GLU A 179 -9.55 -14.54 26.71
N LEU A 180 -10.33 -15.26 25.92
CA LEU A 180 -11.70 -15.63 26.24
C LEU A 180 -11.74 -17.11 26.61
N SER A 181 -12.64 -17.46 27.55
CA SER A 181 -12.91 -18.82 27.94
C SER A 181 -14.41 -19.10 27.89
N PHE A 182 -14.81 -20.07 27.07
CA PHE A 182 -16.18 -20.55 26.94
C PHE A 182 -16.21 -22.00 26.45
N THR A 183 -17.27 -22.70 26.82
CA THR A 183 -17.55 -24.08 26.39
C THR A 183 -18.24 -24.11 25.05
N ALA A 184 -18.26 -25.27 24.38
CA ALA A 184 -19.05 -25.49 23.16
C ALA A 184 -20.54 -25.19 23.36
N ALA A 185 -21.10 -25.56 24.53
CA ALA A 185 -22.51 -25.27 24.84
C ALA A 185 -22.79 -23.76 24.89
N GLU A 186 -21.93 -23.01 25.53
CA GLU A 186 -22.05 -21.54 25.63
C GLU A 186 -21.87 -20.87 24.26
N TRP A 187 -20.97 -21.35 23.40
CA TRP A 187 -20.82 -20.89 22.03
C TRP A 187 -22.08 -21.15 21.20
N ASN A 188 -22.59 -22.38 21.23
CA ASN A 188 -23.74 -22.80 20.44
C ASN A 188 -25.07 -22.17 20.91
N ALA A 189 -25.14 -21.68 22.13
CA ALA A 189 -26.29 -20.94 22.66
C ALA A 189 -26.34 -19.47 22.24
N LYS A 190 -25.24 -18.94 21.69
CA LYS A 190 -25.17 -17.55 21.26
C LYS A 190 -25.85 -17.33 19.91
N SER A 191 -26.43 -16.14 19.75
CA SER A 191 -26.92 -15.70 18.45
C SER A 191 -25.74 -15.50 17.46
N GLU A 192 -26.02 -15.54 16.17
CA GLU A 192 -25.03 -15.30 15.13
C GLU A 192 -24.28 -13.96 15.33
N LYS A 193 -24.99 -12.92 15.76
CA LYS A 193 -24.39 -11.62 16.03
C LYS A 193 -23.37 -11.69 17.17
N GLU A 194 -23.70 -12.35 18.27
CA GLU A 194 -22.79 -12.53 19.41
C GLU A 194 -21.56 -13.38 19.04
N GLN A 195 -21.76 -14.42 18.22
CA GLN A 195 -20.66 -15.22 17.67
C GLN A 195 -19.74 -14.37 16.80
N GLN A 196 -20.29 -13.52 15.92
CA GLN A 196 -19.47 -12.63 15.09
C GLN A 196 -18.71 -11.57 15.91
N GLU A 197 -19.29 -11.06 17.00
CA GLU A 197 -18.62 -10.16 17.93
C GLU A 197 -17.43 -10.86 18.63
N ILE A 198 -17.59 -12.11 19.06
CA ILE A 198 -16.51 -12.92 19.62
C ILE A 198 -15.41 -13.17 18.56
N LEU A 199 -15.78 -13.50 17.32
CA LEU A 199 -14.84 -13.76 16.25
C LEU A 199 -13.96 -12.55 15.89
N MET A 200 -14.43 -11.31 16.14
CA MET A 200 -13.60 -10.12 15.99
C MET A 200 -12.34 -10.15 16.87
N ASN A 201 -12.42 -10.86 18.03
CA ASN A 201 -11.28 -11.06 18.92
C ASN A 201 -10.15 -11.91 18.29
N TYR A 202 -10.44 -12.67 17.24
CA TYR A 202 -9.52 -13.65 16.63
C TYR A 202 -9.15 -13.32 15.19
N ARG A 203 -9.99 -12.56 14.46
CA ARG A 203 -9.76 -12.22 13.06
C ARG A 203 -8.44 -11.46 12.87
N ILE A 204 -7.79 -11.67 11.72
CA ILE A 204 -6.59 -10.92 11.34
C ILE A 204 -6.94 -9.46 11.03
N ALA A 205 -8.02 -9.21 10.27
CA ALA A 205 -8.60 -7.88 10.14
C ALA A 205 -9.85 -7.80 11.02
N TYR A 206 -9.88 -6.86 11.95
CA TYR A 206 -10.96 -6.74 12.94
C TYR A 206 -11.29 -5.29 13.24
N LEU A 207 -12.50 -5.07 13.74
CA LEU A 207 -12.96 -3.76 14.16
C LEU A 207 -12.70 -3.61 15.65
N GLY A 208 -11.79 -2.73 16.02
CA GLY A 208 -11.37 -2.49 17.39
C GLY A 208 -11.53 -1.03 17.80
N GLU A 209 -11.51 -0.77 19.10
CA GLU A 209 -11.43 0.58 19.65
C GLU A 209 -9.98 0.89 20.03
N THR A 210 -9.40 1.88 19.41
CA THR A 210 -8.01 2.26 19.65
C THR A 210 -7.89 3.76 19.94
N MET A 211 -6.81 4.13 20.64
CA MET A 211 -6.44 5.54 20.80
C MET A 211 -5.78 6.01 19.51
N VAL A 212 -6.27 7.11 18.96
CA VAL A 212 -5.77 7.69 17.72
C VAL A 212 -5.42 9.16 17.90
N ASN A 213 -4.50 9.65 17.07
CA ASN A 213 -4.16 11.06 16.99
C ASN A 213 -5.24 11.78 16.16
N TRP A 214 -6.19 12.40 16.79
CA TRP A 214 -7.27 13.13 16.13
C TRP A 214 -6.93 14.62 16.00
N CYS A 215 -6.97 15.14 14.80
CA CYS A 215 -6.85 16.58 14.54
C CYS A 215 -8.23 17.16 14.19
N PRO A 216 -8.89 17.91 15.09
CA PRO A 216 -10.21 18.48 14.83
C PRO A 216 -10.24 19.43 13.63
N GLN A 217 -9.18 20.21 13.44
CA GLN A 217 -9.11 21.21 12.36
C GLN A 217 -8.94 20.56 10.98
N LEU A 218 -8.20 19.46 10.90
CA LEU A 218 -8.07 18.68 9.67
C LEU A 218 -9.23 17.70 9.47
N GLY A 219 -10.00 17.40 10.54
CA GLY A 219 -11.12 16.47 10.51
C GLY A 219 -10.71 15.02 10.27
N THR A 220 -9.50 14.62 10.65
CA THR A 220 -8.94 13.30 10.35
C THR A 220 -8.05 12.76 11.46
N VAL A 221 -7.78 11.45 11.37
CA VAL A 221 -6.77 10.75 12.18
C VAL A 221 -5.41 10.88 11.50
N LEU A 222 -4.37 11.13 12.29
CA LEU A 222 -2.98 11.27 11.85
C LEU A 222 -2.13 10.09 12.33
N ALA A 223 -1.19 9.67 11.50
CA ALA A 223 -0.13 8.75 11.89
C ALA A 223 0.80 9.40 12.93
N ASN A 224 1.58 8.58 13.66
CA ASN A 224 2.46 9.11 14.70
C ASN A 224 3.53 10.07 14.15
N ASP A 225 4.06 9.78 12.97
CA ASP A 225 5.06 10.59 12.28
C ASP A 225 4.49 11.88 11.64
N GLU A 226 3.16 12.00 11.54
CA GLU A 226 2.48 13.25 11.13
C GLU A 226 2.19 14.20 12.32
N VAL A 227 2.63 13.83 13.54
CA VAL A 227 2.45 14.63 14.75
C VAL A 227 3.82 15.00 15.34
N VAL A 228 4.13 16.29 15.35
CA VAL A 228 5.37 16.84 15.90
C VAL A 228 5.02 17.81 17.02
N ASP A 229 5.58 17.59 18.22
CA ASP A 229 5.36 18.44 19.40
C ASP A 229 3.87 18.66 19.74
N GLY A 230 3.01 17.65 19.51
CA GLY A 230 1.57 17.71 19.83
C GLY A 230 0.72 18.46 18.79
N VAL A 231 1.31 18.85 17.66
CA VAL A 231 0.60 19.49 16.55
C VAL A 231 0.78 18.69 15.26
N SER A 232 -0.15 18.86 14.32
CA SER A 232 -0.04 18.25 12.98
C SER A 232 1.12 18.88 12.21
N GLU A 233 1.96 18.05 11.57
CA GLU A 233 3.01 18.52 10.66
C GLU A 233 2.42 19.45 9.58
N ARG A 234 1.25 19.08 9.09
CA ARG A 234 0.50 19.87 8.12
C ARG A 234 -0.42 20.87 8.81
N GLY A 235 -0.07 22.15 8.73
CA GLY A 235 -0.87 23.26 9.24
C GLY A 235 -0.64 23.62 10.70
N GLY A 236 0.14 22.86 11.48
CA GLY A 236 0.49 23.18 12.87
C GLY A 236 -0.70 23.17 13.84
N PHE A 237 -1.73 22.36 13.57
CA PHE A 237 -2.96 22.34 14.38
C PHE A 237 -2.84 21.38 15.57
N PRO A 238 -3.44 21.73 16.73
CA PRO A 238 -3.44 20.87 17.90
C PRO A 238 -4.02 19.47 17.60
N VAL A 239 -3.32 18.45 18.09
CA VAL A 239 -3.72 17.05 17.99
C VAL A 239 -4.09 16.52 19.37
N ILE A 240 -5.21 15.80 19.46
CA ILE A 240 -5.69 15.20 20.69
C ILE A 240 -5.73 13.66 20.57
N GLN A 241 -5.49 12.99 21.70
CA GLN A 241 -5.72 11.55 21.79
C GLN A 241 -7.23 11.29 21.93
N LYS A 242 -7.79 10.49 21.01
CA LYS A 242 -9.21 10.16 21.00
C LYS A 242 -9.41 8.66 20.82
N LYS A 243 -10.27 8.07 21.64
CA LYS A 243 -10.69 6.69 21.44
C LYS A 243 -11.68 6.62 20.29
N MET A 244 -11.35 5.86 19.26
CA MET A 244 -12.18 5.70 18.07
C MET A 244 -12.26 4.25 17.63
N ARG A 245 -13.42 3.88 17.08
CA ARG A 245 -13.62 2.58 16.45
C ARG A 245 -12.95 2.60 15.08
N GLN A 246 -12.00 1.70 14.87
CA GLN A 246 -11.16 1.64 13.68
C GLN A 246 -11.02 0.19 13.19
N TRP A 247 -10.81 0.02 11.89
CA TRP A 247 -10.30 -1.24 11.36
C TRP A 247 -8.85 -1.41 11.78
N CYS A 248 -8.56 -2.57 12.36
CA CYS A 248 -7.23 -2.94 12.82
C CYS A 248 -6.77 -4.20 12.09
N LEU A 249 -5.46 -4.32 11.88
CA LEU A 249 -4.81 -5.54 11.40
C LEU A 249 -3.95 -6.11 12.52
N ARG A 250 -4.05 -7.43 12.76
CA ARG A 250 -3.31 -8.15 13.81
C ARG A 250 -1.86 -8.41 13.37
N VAL A 251 -1.12 -7.34 13.07
CA VAL A 251 0.26 -7.42 12.58
C VAL A 251 1.22 -7.98 13.62
N SER A 252 0.94 -7.78 14.91
CA SER A 252 1.74 -8.32 16.01
C SER A 252 1.83 -9.86 16.00
N ALA A 253 0.83 -10.57 15.47
CA ALA A 253 0.88 -12.02 15.30
C ALA A 253 1.98 -12.48 14.35
N TYR A 254 2.46 -11.61 13.47
CA TYR A 254 3.54 -11.88 12.51
C TYR A 254 4.90 -11.33 12.95
N ALA A 255 5.00 -10.66 14.10
CA ALA A 255 6.21 -9.95 14.50
C ALA A 255 7.44 -10.86 14.55
N GLN A 256 7.32 -12.04 15.19
CA GLN A 256 8.43 -12.99 15.28
C GLN A 256 8.83 -13.53 13.87
N ARG A 257 7.85 -13.86 13.04
CA ARG A 257 8.10 -14.32 11.66
C ARG A 257 8.80 -13.26 10.81
N LEU A 258 8.44 -12.00 10.99
CA LEU A 258 9.10 -10.88 10.29
C LEU A 258 10.55 -10.72 10.78
N LEU A 259 10.78 -10.82 12.09
CA LEU A 259 12.11 -10.75 12.68
C LEU A 259 12.99 -11.90 12.18
N ASP A 260 12.52 -13.13 12.26
CA ASP A 260 13.25 -14.32 11.77
C ASP A 260 13.54 -14.24 10.27
N GLY A 261 12.64 -13.60 9.50
CA GLY A 261 12.79 -13.39 8.06
C GLY A 261 13.97 -12.49 7.69
N LEU A 262 14.40 -11.60 8.56
CA LEU A 262 15.55 -10.72 8.30
C LEU A 262 16.86 -11.50 8.09
N ASP A 263 17.01 -12.64 8.76
CA ASP A 263 18.20 -13.49 8.66
C ASP A 263 18.25 -14.27 7.32
N THR A 264 17.16 -14.28 6.54
CA THR A 264 17.05 -14.98 5.26
C THR A 264 17.30 -14.06 4.06
N ILE A 265 17.52 -12.76 4.29
CA ILE A 265 17.70 -11.74 3.26
C ILE A 265 19.18 -11.37 3.19
N ASP A 266 19.68 -11.29 1.95
CA ASP A 266 21.00 -10.72 1.70
C ASP A 266 20.89 -9.20 1.63
N TRP A 267 21.40 -8.53 2.67
CA TRP A 267 21.37 -7.07 2.81
C TRP A 267 22.52 -6.43 2.02
N THR A 268 22.23 -5.33 1.34
CA THR A 268 23.23 -4.53 0.59
C THR A 268 24.07 -3.64 1.51
#